data_ac358903832408d5b99e19a0991301a5
#
_entry.id   ac358903832408d5b99e19a0991301a5
#
_cell.length_a   1.000
_cell.length_b   1.000
_cell.length_c   1.000
_cell.angle_alpha   90.00
_cell.angle_beta   90.00
_cell.angle_gamma   90.00
#
_symmetry.space_group_name_H-M   'P 1'
#
loop_
_entity.id
_entity.type
_entity.pdbx_description
1 polymer ?
#
loop_
_entity_poly.entity_id
_entity_poly.type
_entity_poly.pdbx_seq_one_letter_code
_entity_poly.pdbx_strand_id
1 'polypeptide(L)'
;LVVRSLADPGDCVWMEEPGYWGIANVLRMQHGLHLHSVPVDAEGMQLPEGLPAPRLIFVTPSHQYPLGAVMSMARRRALIAYARRVGAWIVEDDYDSEFRFSGSPVPSMQGMEEGAPVIYIGTFSKTLYPGLRMGYMVLPPALAEPLRRIHSELYREGHQLPQQVIAELITEGHYAAHIRKMRLLYGKRRRMLLALIERYLGTECLPRLESDAGLHFVMPLPDGDDDVALAEALGQAGIWVKPLSRYYAGQDRQRGLLLGYASVTEQEIGTAFFRMLEVLHSTRRRGHLPGTTQ
;
A
#
# COMPACT_ATOMS: atom_id res chain seq x y z
N LEU A 1 17.62 -0.56 -4.34
CA LEU A 1 18.73 -1.37 -3.89
C LEU A 1 18.41 -2.87 -4.03
N VAL A 2 17.41 -3.41 -3.32
CA VAL A 2 17.09 -4.86 -3.27
C VAL A 2 17.05 -5.50 -4.66
N VAL A 3 16.24 -4.97 -5.57
CA VAL A 3 16.09 -5.53 -6.94
C VAL A 3 17.44 -5.60 -7.67
N ARG A 4 18.20 -4.49 -7.64
CA ARG A 4 19.50 -4.41 -8.31
C ARG A 4 20.58 -5.34 -7.73
N SER A 5 20.39 -5.76 -6.47
CA SER A 5 21.39 -6.56 -5.76
C SER A 5 21.07 -8.04 -5.74
N LEU A 6 19.80 -8.41 -5.93
CA LEU A 6 19.34 -9.78 -5.70
C LEU A 6 18.63 -10.42 -6.90
N ALA A 7 18.37 -9.66 -7.97
CA ALA A 7 17.73 -10.18 -9.17
C ALA A 7 18.57 -9.92 -10.41
N ASP A 8 18.70 -10.95 -11.24
CA ASP A 8 19.42 -10.95 -12.52
C ASP A 8 18.44 -10.99 -13.71
N PRO A 9 18.86 -10.57 -14.91
CA PRO A 9 18.06 -10.75 -16.12
C PRO A 9 17.66 -12.22 -16.31
N GLY A 10 16.36 -12.45 -16.54
CA GLY A 10 15.76 -13.80 -16.62
C GLY A 10 15.06 -14.24 -15.34
N ASP A 11 15.30 -13.59 -14.21
CA ASP A 11 14.62 -13.94 -12.96
C ASP A 11 13.13 -13.58 -12.99
N CYS A 12 12.33 -14.43 -12.34
CA CYS A 12 10.92 -14.18 -12.08
C CYS A 12 10.75 -13.38 -10.80
N VAL A 13 9.83 -12.43 -10.82
CA VAL A 13 9.44 -11.62 -9.66
C VAL A 13 7.93 -11.65 -9.52
N TRP A 14 7.47 -11.97 -8.31
CA TRP A 14 6.05 -11.90 -7.98
C TRP A 14 5.72 -10.61 -7.27
N MET A 15 4.58 -9.99 -7.61
CA MET A 15 4.01 -8.86 -6.89
C MET A 15 2.50 -9.00 -6.77
N GLU A 16 1.92 -8.36 -5.77
CA GLU A 16 0.49 -8.30 -5.54
C GLU A 16 -0.26 -7.65 -6.71
N GLU A 17 -1.47 -8.17 -7.02
CA GLU A 17 -2.42 -7.55 -7.94
C GLU A 17 -3.83 -7.49 -7.31
N PRO A 18 -4.38 -6.27 -7.15
CA PRO A 18 -3.73 -4.99 -7.44
C PRO A 18 -2.55 -4.71 -6.52
N GLY A 19 -1.59 -3.91 -6.98
CA GLY A 19 -0.38 -3.64 -6.23
C GLY A 19 0.19 -2.24 -6.43
N TYR A 20 1.20 -1.91 -5.64
CA TYR A 20 1.82 -0.58 -5.69
C TYR A 20 2.56 -0.36 -7.02
N TRP A 21 2.05 0.57 -7.82
CA TRP A 21 2.59 0.92 -9.13
C TRP A 21 4.08 1.36 -9.09
N GLY A 22 4.54 1.94 -7.97
CA GLY A 22 5.94 2.34 -7.82
C GLY A 22 6.90 1.17 -7.89
N ILE A 23 6.57 0.05 -7.23
CA ILE A 23 7.34 -1.21 -7.33
C ILE A 23 7.24 -1.76 -8.76
N ALA A 24 6.04 -1.83 -9.33
CA ALA A 24 5.85 -2.30 -10.70
C ALA A 24 6.71 -1.53 -11.71
N ASN A 25 6.79 -0.21 -11.57
CA ASN A 25 7.61 0.63 -12.44
C ASN A 25 9.11 0.33 -12.25
N VAL A 26 9.59 0.22 -11.01
CA VAL A 26 10.99 -0.13 -10.74
C VAL A 26 11.34 -1.47 -11.38
N LEU A 27 10.47 -2.47 -11.27
CA LEU A 27 10.68 -3.79 -11.83
C LEU A 27 10.66 -3.77 -13.37
N ARG A 28 9.74 -3.04 -13.98
CA ARG A 28 9.68 -2.89 -15.46
C ARG A 28 10.88 -2.13 -16.04
N MET A 29 11.44 -1.20 -15.28
CA MET A 29 12.66 -0.48 -15.68
C MET A 29 13.92 -1.35 -15.56
N GLN A 30 13.87 -2.45 -14.83
CA GLN A 30 14.96 -3.42 -14.74
C GLN A 30 14.86 -4.38 -15.91
N HIS A 31 15.79 -4.27 -16.85
CA HIS A 31 15.78 -5.09 -18.07
C HIS A 31 15.89 -6.60 -17.77
N GLY A 32 15.05 -7.38 -18.44
CA GLY A 32 15.11 -8.84 -18.42
C GLY A 32 14.41 -9.52 -17.26
N LEU A 33 13.74 -8.82 -16.36
CA LEU A 33 12.93 -9.44 -15.30
C LEU A 33 11.57 -9.88 -15.85
N HIS A 34 11.10 -11.05 -15.40
CA HIS A 34 9.76 -11.57 -15.68
C HIS A 34 8.82 -11.26 -14.51
N LEU A 35 8.00 -10.22 -14.66
CA LEU A 35 7.05 -9.80 -13.64
C LEU A 35 5.75 -10.60 -13.73
N HIS A 36 5.39 -11.27 -12.64
CA HIS A 36 4.12 -11.98 -12.47
C HIS A 36 3.26 -11.27 -11.43
N SER A 37 2.08 -10.85 -11.85
CA SER A 37 1.05 -10.30 -10.97
C SER A 37 0.30 -11.44 -10.31
N VAL A 38 0.21 -11.43 -8.98
CA VAL A 38 -0.44 -12.47 -8.19
C VAL A 38 -1.66 -11.89 -7.48
N PRO A 39 -2.86 -12.46 -7.68
CA PRO A 39 -4.08 -11.94 -7.09
C PRO A 39 -4.02 -11.86 -5.56
N VAL A 40 -4.72 -10.85 -5.03
CA VAL A 40 -4.94 -10.64 -3.60
C VAL A 40 -6.39 -10.95 -3.25
N ASP A 41 -6.59 -11.73 -2.18
CA ASP A 41 -7.89 -11.99 -1.56
C ASP A 41 -7.98 -11.35 -0.16
N ALA A 42 -9.02 -11.67 0.60
CA ALA A 42 -9.21 -11.15 1.96
C ALA A 42 -8.08 -11.58 2.94
N GLU A 43 -7.34 -12.63 2.61
CA GLU A 43 -6.22 -13.12 3.41
C GLU A 43 -4.85 -12.63 2.92
N GLY A 44 -4.80 -11.78 1.89
CA GLY A 44 -3.59 -11.25 1.28
C GLY A 44 -3.20 -11.93 -0.03
N MET A 45 -1.93 -11.79 -0.47
CA MET A 45 -1.42 -12.39 -1.70
C MET A 45 -1.66 -13.89 -1.73
N GLN A 46 -2.26 -14.40 -2.80
CA GLN A 46 -2.46 -15.83 -3.00
C GLN A 46 -1.12 -16.55 -3.26
N LEU A 47 -1.14 -17.87 -3.13
CA LEU A 47 -0.03 -18.73 -3.55
C LEU A 47 -0.45 -19.47 -4.84
N PRO A 48 -0.12 -18.92 -6.02
CA PRO A 48 -0.57 -19.49 -7.27
C PRO A 48 0.15 -20.81 -7.58
N GLU A 49 -0.57 -21.76 -8.15
CA GLU A 49 -0.01 -22.97 -8.73
C GLU A 49 0.40 -22.71 -10.19
N GLY A 50 1.49 -23.33 -10.62
CA GLY A 50 1.92 -23.32 -12.03
C GLY A 50 2.69 -22.08 -12.50
N LEU A 51 2.88 -21.06 -11.65
CA LEU A 51 3.78 -19.96 -11.99
C LEU A 51 5.25 -20.36 -11.77
N PRO A 52 6.18 -19.82 -12.58
CA PRO A 52 7.61 -20.01 -12.36
C PRO A 52 8.01 -19.54 -10.95
N ALA A 53 8.95 -20.29 -10.33
CA ALA A 53 9.46 -19.94 -9.02
C ALA A 53 10.10 -18.53 -9.05
N PRO A 54 9.72 -17.63 -8.13
CA PRO A 54 10.24 -16.28 -8.12
C PRO A 54 11.60 -16.19 -7.44
N ARG A 55 12.40 -15.21 -7.83
CA ARG A 55 13.57 -14.77 -7.10
C ARG A 55 13.20 -13.81 -5.97
N LEU A 56 12.24 -12.93 -6.25
CA LEU A 56 11.71 -11.94 -5.29
C LEU A 56 10.18 -11.99 -5.26
N ILE A 57 9.61 -11.80 -4.07
CA ILE A 57 8.17 -11.71 -3.84
C ILE A 57 7.90 -10.41 -3.10
N PHE A 58 7.20 -9.47 -3.71
CA PHE A 58 6.84 -8.18 -3.10
C PHE A 58 5.43 -8.24 -2.51
N VAL A 59 5.32 -7.93 -1.22
CA VAL A 59 4.04 -7.94 -0.48
C VAL A 59 3.92 -6.74 0.46
N THR A 60 2.69 -6.32 0.73
CA THR A 60 2.32 -5.28 1.70
C THR A 60 1.41 -5.87 2.79
N PRO A 61 1.92 -6.79 3.64
CA PRO A 61 1.09 -7.70 4.42
C PRO A 61 0.39 -7.05 5.62
N SER A 62 0.87 -5.92 6.11
CA SER A 62 0.30 -5.21 7.25
C SER A 62 -0.93 -4.39 6.89
N HIS A 63 -0.96 -3.86 5.67
CA HIS A 63 -2.05 -3.12 5.07
C HIS A 63 -1.85 -3.13 3.55
N GLN A 64 -2.47 -4.10 2.87
CA GLN A 64 -2.28 -4.31 1.44
C GLN A 64 -2.59 -3.06 0.63
N TYR A 65 -1.67 -2.62 -0.18
CA TYR A 65 -1.86 -1.47 -1.05
C TYR A 65 -2.32 -1.89 -2.45
N PRO A 66 -3.50 -1.47 -2.93
CA PRO A 66 -4.35 -0.41 -2.37
C PRO A 66 -5.59 -0.88 -1.58
N LEU A 67 -5.87 -2.18 -1.48
CA LEU A 67 -7.15 -2.71 -1.02
C LEU A 67 -7.36 -2.59 0.50
N GLY A 68 -6.30 -2.49 1.30
CA GLY A 68 -6.39 -2.42 2.75
C GLY A 68 -6.51 -3.77 3.46
N ALA A 69 -6.41 -4.90 2.77
CA ALA A 69 -6.41 -6.22 3.38
C ALA A 69 -5.22 -6.39 4.34
N VAL A 70 -5.45 -7.11 5.43
CA VAL A 70 -4.37 -7.53 6.33
C VAL A 70 -4.08 -9.00 6.07
N MET A 71 -2.85 -9.32 5.66
CA MET A 71 -2.47 -10.70 5.37
C MET A 71 -2.59 -11.57 6.63
N SER A 72 -3.32 -12.67 6.52
CA SER A 72 -3.54 -13.60 7.63
C SER A 72 -2.25 -14.27 8.09
N MET A 73 -2.21 -14.68 9.35
CA MET A 73 -1.05 -15.40 9.91
C MET A 73 -0.79 -16.73 9.19
N ALA A 74 -1.85 -17.40 8.72
CA ALA A 74 -1.74 -18.62 7.94
C ALA A 74 -1.06 -18.35 6.59
N ARG A 75 -1.50 -17.29 5.89
CA ARG A 75 -0.94 -16.89 4.59
C ARG A 75 0.52 -16.43 4.71
N ARG A 76 0.87 -15.68 5.77
CA ARG A 76 2.27 -15.28 6.06
C ARG A 76 3.18 -16.49 6.22
N ARG A 77 2.77 -17.48 7.04
CA ARG A 77 3.54 -18.72 7.25
C ARG A 77 3.67 -19.53 5.95
N ALA A 78 2.58 -19.68 5.21
CA ALA A 78 2.59 -20.39 3.94
C ALA A 78 3.53 -19.75 2.91
N LEU A 79 3.54 -18.41 2.84
CA LEU A 79 4.41 -17.67 1.94
C LEU A 79 5.89 -17.77 2.35
N ILE A 80 6.21 -17.69 3.66
CA ILE A 80 7.56 -17.90 4.18
C ILE A 80 8.06 -19.32 3.86
N ALA A 81 7.22 -20.34 4.12
CA ALA A 81 7.54 -21.73 3.82
C ALA A 81 7.77 -21.97 2.32
N TYR A 82 6.94 -21.35 1.48
CA TYR A 82 7.09 -21.39 0.03
C TYR A 82 8.41 -20.74 -0.41
N ALA A 83 8.68 -19.52 0.03
CA ALA A 83 9.89 -18.79 -0.32
C ALA A 83 11.16 -19.55 0.08
N ARG A 84 11.18 -20.15 1.28
CA ARG A 84 12.28 -20.99 1.76
C ARG A 84 12.50 -22.23 0.85
N ARG A 85 11.41 -22.88 0.43
CA ARG A 85 11.47 -24.08 -0.43
C ARG A 85 12.05 -23.78 -1.81
N VAL A 86 11.73 -22.63 -2.41
CA VAL A 86 12.15 -22.27 -3.77
C VAL A 86 13.38 -21.38 -3.80
N GLY A 87 13.92 -20.97 -2.64
CA GLY A 87 15.09 -20.09 -2.56
C GLY A 87 14.78 -18.63 -2.91
N ALA A 88 13.54 -18.19 -2.74
CA ALA A 88 13.10 -16.82 -2.97
C ALA A 88 13.30 -15.92 -1.73
N TRP A 89 13.43 -14.62 -1.96
CA TRP A 89 13.35 -13.59 -0.92
C TRP A 89 11.98 -12.90 -0.95
N ILE A 90 11.35 -12.76 0.20
CA ILE A 90 10.16 -11.93 0.36
C ILE A 90 10.62 -10.51 0.69
N VAL A 91 10.09 -9.53 -0.02
CA VAL A 91 10.25 -8.10 0.26
C VAL A 91 8.95 -7.63 0.89
N GLU A 92 8.96 -7.47 2.21
CA GLU A 92 7.86 -6.97 3.02
C GLU A 92 7.92 -5.45 3.04
N ASP A 93 7.06 -4.78 2.27
CA ASP A 93 6.93 -3.32 2.26
C ASP A 93 5.89 -2.90 3.30
N ASP A 94 6.37 -2.38 4.41
CA ASP A 94 5.56 -1.88 5.52
C ASP A 94 5.59 -0.35 5.55
N TYR A 95 4.57 0.25 4.99
CA TYR A 95 4.53 1.70 4.81
C TYR A 95 3.67 2.45 5.83
N ASP A 96 2.75 1.77 6.56
CA ASP A 96 1.80 2.44 7.46
C ASP A 96 1.27 1.58 8.64
N SER A 97 1.95 0.49 9.00
CA SER A 97 1.52 -0.41 10.09
C SER A 97 1.43 0.26 11.47
N GLU A 98 2.14 1.37 11.66
CA GLU A 98 2.02 2.19 12.87
C GLU A 98 0.60 2.74 13.09
N PHE A 99 -0.19 2.87 12.03
CA PHE A 99 -1.54 3.43 12.05
C PHE A 99 -2.63 2.37 12.08
N ARG A 100 -2.51 1.43 13.02
CA ARG A 100 -3.59 0.52 13.37
C ARG A 100 -4.42 1.13 14.49
N PHE A 101 -5.74 1.23 14.30
CA PHE A 101 -6.64 1.96 15.20
C PHE A 101 -7.31 1.07 16.22
N SER A 102 -7.44 -0.24 15.93
CA SER A 102 -8.00 -1.25 16.85
C SER A 102 -7.27 -2.59 16.71
N GLY A 103 -7.49 -3.46 17.68
CA GLY A 103 -6.90 -4.79 17.73
C GLY A 103 -5.43 -4.81 18.12
N SER A 104 -4.85 -6.00 18.20
CA SER A 104 -3.43 -6.20 18.49
C SER A 104 -2.55 -5.88 17.27
N PRO A 105 -1.33 -5.39 17.48
CA PRO A 105 -0.35 -5.28 16.41
C PRO A 105 -0.14 -6.63 15.71
N VAL A 106 -0.05 -6.61 14.38
CA VAL A 106 0.28 -7.81 13.61
C VAL A 106 1.81 -7.86 13.49
N PRO A 107 2.47 -8.97 13.84
CA PRO A 107 3.92 -9.07 13.72
C PRO A 107 4.33 -9.02 12.26
N SER A 108 5.48 -8.40 11.96
CA SER A 108 6.09 -8.44 10.63
C SER A 108 6.44 -9.89 10.26
N MET A 109 6.40 -10.20 8.97
CA MET A 109 6.84 -11.53 8.47
C MET A 109 8.32 -11.78 8.80
N GLN A 110 9.14 -10.72 8.76
CA GLN A 110 10.56 -10.77 9.08
C GLN A 110 10.82 -11.24 10.52
N GLY A 111 9.97 -10.85 11.47
CA GLY A 111 10.11 -11.21 12.89
C GLY A 111 9.40 -12.50 13.32
N MET A 112 8.71 -13.20 12.40
CA MET A 112 7.89 -14.37 12.76
C MET A 112 8.71 -15.62 13.09
N GLU A 113 9.83 -15.82 12.43
CA GLU A 113 10.69 -17.00 12.59
C GLU A 113 12.16 -16.62 12.37
N GLU A 114 13.04 -17.28 13.10
CA GLU A 114 14.47 -17.13 12.91
C GLU A 114 14.89 -17.61 11.51
N GLY A 115 15.70 -16.81 10.82
CA GLY A 115 16.16 -17.13 9.47
C GLY A 115 15.05 -17.09 8.41
N ALA A 116 13.94 -16.39 8.65
CA ALA A 116 12.93 -16.15 7.61
C ALA A 116 13.57 -15.44 6.41
N PRO A 117 13.31 -15.90 5.15
CA PRO A 117 13.84 -15.27 3.95
C PRO A 117 13.10 -13.97 3.64
N VAL A 118 13.01 -13.04 4.59
CA VAL A 118 12.22 -11.81 4.52
C VAL A 118 13.12 -10.59 4.70
N ILE A 119 13.05 -9.69 3.75
CA ILE A 119 13.64 -8.36 3.78
C ILE A 119 12.52 -7.39 4.14
N TYR A 120 12.53 -6.85 5.37
CA TYR A 120 11.56 -5.85 5.78
C TYR A 120 12.01 -4.47 5.35
N ILE A 121 11.09 -3.68 4.80
CA ILE A 121 11.30 -2.29 4.41
C ILE A 121 10.30 -1.41 5.13
N GLY A 122 10.81 -0.48 5.95
CA GLY A 122 10.03 0.55 6.62
C GLY A 122 10.34 1.94 6.08
N THR A 123 9.42 2.88 6.27
CA THR A 123 9.57 4.26 5.79
C THR A 123 9.17 5.29 6.83
N PHE A 124 9.92 6.38 6.92
CA PHE A 124 9.54 7.57 7.70
C PHE A 124 8.69 8.57 6.90
N SER A 125 8.50 8.33 5.60
CA SER A 125 7.73 9.22 4.72
C SER A 125 6.24 9.30 5.07
N LYS A 126 5.69 8.27 5.70
CA LYS A 126 4.27 8.20 6.10
C LYS A 126 4.07 8.54 7.58
N THR A 127 5.05 8.23 8.39
CA THR A 127 4.99 8.41 9.84
C THR A 127 5.43 9.80 10.30
N LEU A 128 6.32 10.43 9.55
CA LEU A 128 6.81 11.78 9.84
C LEU A 128 6.48 12.74 8.68
N TYR A 129 7.30 12.73 7.63
CA TYR A 129 7.22 13.72 6.58
C TYR A 129 7.69 13.15 5.23
N PRO A 130 6.90 13.21 4.15
CA PRO A 130 7.25 12.63 2.86
C PRO A 130 8.55 13.17 2.25
N GLY A 131 8.85 14.47 2.45
CA GLY A 131 10.06 15.13 1.95
C GLY A 131 11.36 14.66 2.62
N LEU A 132 11.27 13.93 3.74
CA LEU A 132 12.42 13.37 4.44
C LEU A 132 13.15 12.32 3.59
N ARG A 133 12.42 11.61 2.73
CA ARG A 133 12.93 10.60 1.81
C ARG A 133 13.81 9.54 2.46
N MET A 134 13.47 9.15 3.69
CA MET A 134 14.20 8.15 4.46
C MET A 134 13.34 6.92 4.74
N GLY A 135 14.00 5.78 4.65
CA GLY A 135 13.48 4.48 5.02
C GLY A 135 14.61 3.62 5.59
N TYR A 136 14.25 2.44 6.05
CA TYR A 136 15.19 1.48 6.60
C TYR A 136 14.84 0.06 6.15
N MET A 137 15.82 -0.83 6.22
CA MET A 137 15.65 -2.25 5.95
C MET A 137 16.09 -3.06 7.18
N VAL A 138 15.32 -4.07 7.53
CA VAL A 138 15.74 -5.13 8.44
C VAL A 138 16.03 -6.37 7.59
N LEU A 139 17.28 -6.79 7.61
CA LEU A 139 17.81 -7.80 6.70
C LEU A 139 18.06 -9.13 7.40
N PRO A 140 17.85 -10.27 6.75
CA PRO A 140 18.40 -11.53 7.18
C PRO A 140 19.93 -11.41 7.33
N PRO A 141 20.55 -12.08 8.35
CA PRO A 141 22.00 -11.97 8.59
C PRO A 141 22.87 -12.23 7.36
N ALA A 142 22.47 -13.17 6.50
CA ALA A 142 23.20 -13.49 5.27
C ALA A 142 23.26 -12.33 4.26
N LEU A 143 22.30 -11.41 4.28
CA LEU A 143 22.23 -10.27 3.37
C LEU A 143 22.76 -8.97 3.97
N ALA A 144 22.91 -8.89 5.28
CA ALA A 144 23.23 -7.64 5.97
C ALA A 144 24.55 -7.04 5.48
N GLU A 145 25.63 -7.77 5.54
CA GLU A 145 26.95 -7.27 5.14
C GLU A 145 27.08 -7.05 3.63
N PRO A 146 26.65 -7.97 2.74
CA PRO A 146 26.66 -7.71 1.31
C PRO A 146 25.88 -6.47 0.90
N LEU A 147 24.65 -6.28 1.39
CA LEU A 147 23.83 -5.13 1.05
C LEU A 147 24.37 -3.83 1.66
N ARG A 148 24.97 -3.88 2.85
CA ARG A 148 25.65 -2.72 3.45
C ARG A 148 26.80 -2.23 2.56
N ARG A 149 27.63 -3.14 2.04
CA ARG A 149 28.72 -2.79 1.10
C ARG A 149 28.19 -2.17 -0.18
N ILE A 150 27.19 -2.80 -0.82
CA ILE A 150 26.59 -2.27 -2.04
C ILE A 150 25.97 -0.89 -1.79
N HIS A 151 25.27 -0.71 -0.66
CA HIS A 151 24.70 0.58 -0.28
C HIS A 151 25.79 1.65 -0.13
N SER A 152 26.88 1.33 0.56
CA SER A 152 28.01 2.24 0.75
C SER A 152 28.65 2.68 -0.58
N GLU A 153 28.82 1.73 -1.51
CA GLU A 153 29.37 2.06 -2.84
C GLU A 153 28.43 2.92 -3.70
N LEU A 154 27.12 2.66 -3.64
CA LEU A 154 26.13 3.38 -4.45
C LEU A 154 25.78 4.77 -3.88
N TYR A 155 25.70 4.90 -2.57
CA TYR A 155 25.14 6.07 -1.89
C TYR A 155 26.16 6.78 -1.00
N ARG A 156 27.38 6.26 -0.89
CA ARG A 156 28.44 6.81 -0.04
C ARG A 156 27.99 6.88 1.43
N GLU A 157 28.23 8.02 2.04
CA GLU A 157 27.89 8.25 3.46
C GLU A 157 26.41 8.52 3.69
N GLY A 158 25.65 8.78 2.61
CA GLY A 158 24.20 9.03 2.66
C GLY A 158 23.83 10.31 3.43
N HIS A 159 22.60 10.34 3.95
CA HIS A 159 22.06 11.48 4.70
C HIS A 159 22.29 11.30 6.21
N GLN A 160 23.53 11.41 6.69
CA GLN A 160 23.86 11.16 8.10
C GLN A 160 23.11 12.08 9.08
N LEU A 161 23.07 13.40 8.81
CA LEU A 161 22.42 14.34 9.71
C LEU A 161 20.92 14.05 9.91
N PRO A 162 20.10 13.86 8.87
CA PRO A 162 18.70 13.43 9.08
C PRO A 162 18.57 12.10 9.80
N GLN A 163 19.49 11.14 9.58
CA GLN A 163 19.47 9.86 10.30
C GLN A 163 19.70 10.06 11.80
N GLN A 164 20.65 10.91 12.19
CA GLN A 164 20.92 11.24 13.60
C GLN A 164 19.71 11.91 14.25
N VAL A 165 19.09 12.89 13.57
CA VAL A 165 17.89 13.56 14.09
C VAL A 165 16.74 12.57 14.32
N ILE A 166 16.52 11.60 13.40
CA ILE A 166 15.51 10.56 13.60
C ILE A 166 15.89 9.64 14.77
N ALA A 167 17.15 9.27 14.88
CA ALA A 167 17.62 8.43 15.98
C ALA A 167 17.35 9.10 17.33
N GLU A 168 17.64 10.40 17.47
CA GLU A 168 17.32 11.18 18.66
C GLU A 168 15.81 11.22 18.94
N LEU A 169 14.99 11.54 17.93
CA LEU A 169 13.52 11.52 18.05
C LEU A 169 12.98 10.17 18.57
N ILE A 170 13.57 9.07 18.13
CA ILE A 170 13.21 7.71 18.58
C ILE A 170 13.68 7.49 20.00
N THR A 171 14.95 7.77 20.28
CA THR A 171 15.59 7.50 21.59
C THR A 171 14.96 8.32 22.71
N GLU A 172 14.62 9.58 22.44
CA GLU A 172 13.96 10.47 23.41
C GLU A 172 12.44 10.22 23.52
N GLY A 173 11.89 9.29 22.76
CA GLY A 173 10.49 8.91 22.81
C GLY A 173 9.53 9.86 22.08
N HIS A 174 10.04 10.90 21.46
CA HIS A 174 9.24 11.88 20.69
C HIS A 174 8.54 11.24 19.50
N TYR A 175 9.22 10.34 18.78
CA TYR A 175 8.63 9.57 17.69
C TYR A 175 7.43 8.75 18.16
N ALA A 176 7.58 7.99 19.24
CA ALA A 176 6.49 7.18 19.79
C ALA A 176 5.30 8.03 20.26
N ALA A 177 5.57 9.20 20.86
CA ALA A 177 4.53 10.15 21.27
C ALA A 177 3.80 10.72 20.07
N HIS A 178 4.52 11.06 19.00
CA HIS A 178 3.95 11.53 17.74
C HIS A 178 3.04 10.47 17.11
N ILE A 179 3.49 9.22 16.98
CA ILE A 179 2.70 8.12 16.43
C ILE A 179 1.41 7.91 17.23
N ARG A 180 1.47 7.90 18.57
CA ARG A 180 0.26 7.80 19.42
C ARG A 180 -0.74 8.92 19.13
N LYS A 181 -0.27 10.16 19.02
CA LYS A 181 -1.12 11.33 18.71
C LYS A 181 -1.75 11.20 17.32
N MET A 182 -0.96 10.84 16.31
CA MET A 182 -1.44 10.70 14.94
C MET A 182 -2.42 9.53 14.79
N ARG A 183 -2.20 8.42 15.48
CA ARG A 183 -3.13 7.28 15.51
C ARG A 183 -4.52 7.68 15.99
N LEU A 184 -4.62 8.45 17.07
CA LEU A 184 -5.91 8.96 17.57
C LEU A 184 -6.58 9.90 16.56
N LEU A 185 -5.81 10.82 15.97
CA LEU A 185 -6.28 11.80 15.01
C LEU A 185 -6.77 11.13 13.73
N TYR A 186 -5.98 10.25 13.14
CA TYR A 186 -6.33 9.57 11.89
C TYR A 186 -7.48 8.58 12.09
N GLY A 187 -7.55 7.89 13.23
CA GLY A 187 -8.69 7.06 13.57
C GLY A 187 -10.00 7.84 13.68
N LYS A 188 -9.98 9.07 14.24
CA LYS A 188 -11.13 9.96 14.27
C LYS A 188 -11.58 10.37 12.87
N ARG A 189 -10.63 10.79 12.03
CA ARG A 189 -10.90 11.21 10.64
C ARG A 189 -11.45 10.06 9.78
N ARG A 190 -10.88 8.86 9.93
CA ARG A 190 -11.38 7.65 9.26
C ARG A 190 -12.83 7.37 9.62
N ARG A 191 -13.15 7.31 10.92
CA ARG A 191 -14.54 7.08 11.39
C ARG A 191 -15.51 8.14 10.87
N MET A 192 -15.11 9.41 10.87
CA MET A 192 -15.92 10.50 10.32
C MET A 192 -16.23 10.28 8.83
N LEU A 193 -15.21 9.95 8.02
CA LEU A 193 -15.40 9.75 6.59
C LEU A 193 -16.25 8.50 6.30
N LEU A 194 -16.05 7.41 7.02
CA LEU A 194 -16.88 6.21 6.90
C LEU A 194 -18.35 6.48 7.26
N ALA A 195 -18.60 7.22 8.34
CA ALA A 195 -19.97 7.60 8.75
C ALA A 195 -20.66 8.51 7.71
N LEU A 196 -19.92 9.39 7.05
CA LEU A 196 -20.45 10.19 5.93
C LEU A 196 -20.80 9.31 4.74
N ILE A 197 -19.93 8.35 4.36
CA ILE A 197 -20.19 7.42 3.27
C ILE A 197 -21.44 6.60 3.59
N GLU A 198 -21.49 5.97 4.75
CA GLU A 198 -22.62 5.14 5.16
C GLU A 198 -23.94 5.90 5.12
N ARG A 199 -23.96 7.13 5.66
CA ARG A 199 -25.15 7.97 5.75
C ARG A 199 -25.68 8.46 4.42
N TYR A 200 -24.79 8.80 3.47
CA TYR A 200 -25.18 9.50 2.23
C TYR A 200 -25.04 8.66 0.97
N LEU A 201 -24.22 7.60 1.00
CA LEU A 201 -23.99 6.73 -0.15
C LEU A 201 -24.42 5.27 0.09
N GLY A 202 -24.68 4.90 1.35
CA GLY A 202 -25.10 3.54 1.72
C GLY A 202 -23.93 2.62 2.13
N THR A 203 -24.28 1.50 2.72
CA THR A 203 -23.32 0.51 3.23
C THR A 203 -22.54 -0.20 2.12
N GLU A 204 -23.11 -0.27 0.92
CA GLU A 204 -22.47 -0.85 -0.27
C GLU A 204 -21.24 -0.07 -0.76
N CYS A 205 -21.12 1.22 -0.36
CA CYS A 205 -19.96 2.07 -0.65
C CYS A 205 -18.90 2.02 0.45
N LEU A 206 -19.11 1.26 1.54
CA LEU A 206 -18.09 1.06 2.56
C LEU A 206 -16.98 0.09 2.06
N PRO A 207 -15.76 0.21 2.59
CA PRO A 207 -14.68 -0.70 2.24
C PRO A 207 -15.07 -2.17 2.39
N ARG A 208 -14.80 -2.98 1.37
CA ARG A 208 -15.16 -4.42 1.36
C ARG A 208 -14.28 -5.26 2.28
N LEU A 209 -13.08 -4.78 2.57
CA LEU A 209 -12.13 -5.44 3.45
C LEU A 209 -12.07 -4.67 4.77
N GLU A 210 -12.39 -5.37 5.85
CA GLU A 210 -12.35 -4.81 7.20
C GLU A 210 -10.89 -4.67 7.66
N SER A 211 -10.35 -3.48 7.48
CA SER A 211 -9.07 -3.09 8.05
C SER A 211 -9.28 -1.82 8.87
N ASP A 212 -9.15 -1.92 10.19
CA ASP A 212 -9.13 -0.73 11.04
C ASP A 212 -7.70 -0.21 11.18
N ALA A 213 -7.09 0.06 10.03
CA ALA A 213 -5.69 0.46 9.89
C ALA A 213 -5.48 1.37 8.67
N GLY A 214 -4.27 1.91 8.56
CA GLY A 214 -3.77 2.61 7.39
C GLY A 214 -4.12 4.09 7.29
N LEU A 215 -3.79 4.67 6.15
CA LEU A 215 -3.93 6.11 5.88
C LEU A 215 -4.97 6.41 4.80
N HIS A 216 -5.53 5.37 4.19
CA HIS A 216 -6.55 5.41 3.15
C HIS A 216 -7.43 4.16 3.23
N PHE A 217 -8.50 4.18 2.49
CA PHE A 217 -9.29 2.99 2.16
C PHE A 217 -9.87 3.12 0.75
N VAL A 218 -10.36 2.00 0.21
CA VAL A 218 -11.06 1.98 -1.07
C VAL A 218 -12.56 2.09 -0.84
N MET A 219 -13.19 3.11 -1.40
CA MET A 219 -14.63 3.19 -1.56
C MET A 219 -14.99 2.46 -2.87
N PRO A 220 -15.67 1.31 -2.82
CA PRO A 220 -16.10 0.61 -4.02
C PRO A 220 -17.11 1.45 -4.81
N LEU A 221 -17.11 1.29 -6.11
CA LEU A 221 -18.13 1.89 -6.97
C LEU A 221 -19.09 0.82 -7.48
N PRO A 222 -20.36 1.18 -7.78
CA PRO A 222 -21.30 0.30 -8.45
C PRO A 222 -20.77 -0.19 -9.81
N ASP A 223 -21.26 -1.35 -10.21
CA ASP A 223 -20.96 -1.90 -11.54
C ASP A 223 -21.43 -0.94 -12.63
N GLY A 224 -20.55 -0.67 -13.59
CA GLY A 224 -20.81 0.26 -14.70
C GLY A 224 -20.23 1.66 -14.48
N ASP A 225 -19.92 2.09 -13.26
CA ASP A 225 -19.25 3.38 -13.02
C ASP A 225 -17.79 3.30 -13.51
N ASP A 226 -17.31 4.33 -14.20
CA ASP A 226 -15.91 4.48 -14.61
C ASP A 226 -15.15 5.27 -13.53
N ASP A 227 -14.33 4.58 -12.74
CA ASP A 227 -13.56 5.17 -11.65
C ASP A 227 -12.46 6.13 -12.15
N VAL A 228 -11.97 5.95 -13.37
CA VAL A 228 -10.97 6.85 -13.97
C VAL A 228 -11.63 8.18 -14.36
N ALA A 229 -12.72 8.11 -15.11
CA ALA A 229 -13.47 9.31 -15.50
C ALA A 229 -13.99 10.07 -14.28
N LEU A 230 -14.43 9.34 -13.25
CA LEU A 230 -14.90 9.93 -12.00
C LEU A 230 -13.76 10.60 -11.22
N ALA A 231 -12.57 9.98 -11.11
CA ALA A 231 -11.43 10.58 -10.47
C ALA A 231 -10.96 11.85 -11.20
N GLU A 232 -11.04 11.90 -12.52
CA GLU A 232 -10.75 13.08 -13.32
C GLU A 232 -11.75 14.22 -13.05
N ALA A 233 -13.05 13.92 -13.04
CA ALA A 233 -14.10 14.88 -12.73
C ALA A 233 -13.95 15.44 -11.29
N LEU A 234 -13.60 14.60 -10.32
CA LEU A 234 -13.30 15.01 -8.97
C LEU A 234 -12.05 15.90 -8.90
N GLY A 235 -11.02 15.58 -9.68
CA GLY A 235 -9.81 16.40 -9.81
C GLY A 235 -10.11 17.82 -10.32
N GLN A 236 -10.99 17.95 -11.32
CA GLN A 236 -11.47 19.24 -11.82
C GLN A 236 -12.26 20.03 -10.75
N ALA A 237 -12.92 19.30 -9.85
CA ALA A 237 -13.60 19.87 -8.70
C ALA A 237 -12.66 20.16 -7.51
N GLY A 238 -11.34 19.94 -7.63
CA GLY A 238 -10.34 20.17 -6.59
C GLY A 238 -10.25 19.04 -5.55
N ILE A 239 -10.75 17.85 -5.87
CA ILE A 239 -10.70 16.66 -5.00
C ILE A 239 -9.79 15.61 -5.64
N TRP A 240 -8.64 15.40 -5.02
CA TRP A 240 -7.62 14.48 -5.55
C TRP A 240 -7.80 13.08 -4.96
N VAL A 241 -8.39 12.19 -5.73
CA VAL A 241 -8.53 10.76 -5.43
C VAL A 241 -7.87 9.92 -6.51
N LYS A 242 -7.62 8.65 -6.23
CA LYS A 242 -7.04 7.73 -7.21
C LYS A 242 -8.01 6.63 -7.57
N PRO A 243 -8.19 6.33 -8.87
CA PRO A 243 -9.03 5.23 -9.30
C PRO A 243 -8.34 3.90 -9.02
N LEU A 244 -9.09 2.94 -8.47
CA LEU A 244 -8.58 1.61 -8.12
C LEU A 244 -8.15 0.82 -9.36
N SER A 245 -8.88 0.94 -10.46
CA SER A 245 -8.61 0.19 -11.70
C SER A 245 -7.22 0.40 -12.27
N ARG A 246 -6.56 1.52 -11.97
CA ARG A 246 -5.17 1.81 -12.39
C ARG A 246 -4.10 0.98 -11.66
N TYR A 247 -4.46 0.27 -10.60
CA TYR A 247 -3.54 -0.58 -9.85
C TYR A 247 -3.49 -2.02 -10.35
N TYR A 248 -4.35 -2.35 -11.33
CA TYR A 248 -4.38 -3.65 -11.98
C TYR A 248 -3.59 -3.64 -13.29
N ALA A 249 -2.78 -4.65 -13.51
CA ALA A 249 -2.11 -4.89 -14.79
C ALA A 249 -3.03 -5.68 -15.74
N GLY A 250 -3.87 -6.57 -15.20
CA GLY A 250 -4.80 -7.43 -15.94
C GLY A 250 -6.09 -6.74 -16.40
N GLN A 251 -6.99 -7.56 -16.97
CA GLN A 251 -8.30 -7.13 -17.49
C GLN A 251 -9.37 -7.11 -16.40
N ASP A 252 -9.32 -8.05 -15.46
CA ASP A 252 -10.29 -8.19 -14.35
C ASP A 252 -10.00 -7.16 -13.28
N ARG A 253 -10.55 -5.95 -13.45
CA ARG A 253 -10.30 -4.81 -12.59
C ARG A 253 -11.51 -4.49 -11.75
N GLN A 254 -11.32 -4.49 -10.44
CA GLN A 254 -12.29 -3.86 -9.55
C GLN A 254 -12.23 -2.34 -9.73
N ARG A 255 -13.37 -1.69 -9.54
CA ARG A 255 -13.51 -0.24 -9.62
C ARG A 255 -13.80 0.35 -8.25
N GLY A 256 -13.21 1.50 -7.99
CA GLY A 256 -13.34 2.20 -6.72
C GLY A 256 -12.47 3.43 -6.66
N LEU A 257 -12.63 4.19 -5.60
CA LEU A 257 -11.81 5.38 -5.32
C LEU A 257 -10.99 5.18 -4.06
N LEU A 258 -9.69 5.43 -4.14
CA LEU A 258 -8.83 5.49 -2.96
C LEU A 258 -9.03 6.83 -2.27
N LEU A 259 -9.55 6.81 -1.05
CA LEU A 259 -9.82 7.97 -0.22
C LEU A 259 -8.79 8.05 0.91
N GLY A 260 -7.91 9.05 0.85
CA GLY A 260 -6.96 9.37 1.91
C GLY A 260 -7.57 10.34 2.91
N TYR A 261 -7.34 10.13 4.21
CA TYR A 261 -7.90 10.96 5.29
C TYR A 261 -6.84 11.52 6.26
N ALA A 262 -5.58 11.15 6.09
CA ALA A 262 -4.53 11.52 7.05
C ALA A 262 -4.04 12.96 6.89
N SER A 263 -3.95 13.48 5.66
CA SER A 263 -3.33 14.77 5.35
C SER A 263 -4.29 15.97 5.35
N VAL A 264 -5.55 15.76 5.68
CA VAL A 264 -6.61 16.78 5.63
C VAL A 264 -7.27 16.94 7.00
N THR A 265 -7.80 18.12 7.31
CA THR A 265 -8.55 18.39 8.54
C THR A 265 -9.96 17.79 8.46
N GLU A 266 -10.64 17.66 9.61
CA GLU A 266 -12.04 17.19 9.66
C GLU A 266 -12.99 18.11 8.89
N GLN A 267 -12.74 19.42 8.92
CA GLN A 267 -13.53 20.39 8.16
C GLN A 267 -13.35 20.19 6.64
N GLU A 268 -12.11 20.01 6.20
CA GLU A 268 -11.80 19.72 4.79
C GLU A 268 -12.41 18.40 4.33
N ILE A 269 -12.38 17.35 5.16
CA ILE A 269 -13.06 16.08 4.87
C ILE A 269 -14.54 16.31 4.62
N GLY A 270 -15.22 17.04 5.51
CA GLY A 270 -16.65 17.35 5.33
C GLY A 270 -16.94 18.11 4.05
N THR A 271 -16.20 19.19 3.80
CA THR A 271 -16.36 20.01 2.60
C THR A 271 -16.09 19.22 1.32
N ALA A 272 -14.99 18.47 1.27
CA ALA A 272 -14.63 17.63 0.12
C ALA A 272 -15.66 16.52 -0.11
N PHE A 273 -16.16 15.90 0.96
CA PHE A 273 -17.16 14.84 0.85
C PHE A 273 -18.47 15.33 0.20
N PHE A 274 -19.03 16.46 0.66
CA PHE A 274 -20.25 16.99 0.05
C PHE A 274 -20.04 17.41 -1.41
N ARG A 275 -18.90 18.00 -1.72
CA ARG A 275 -18.55 18.30 -3.11
C ARG A 275 -18.38 17.04 -3.96
N MET A 276 -17.83 15.97 -3.39
CA MET A 276 -17.75 14.66 -4.04
C MET A 276 -19.15 14.12 -4.36
N LEU A 277 -20.12 14.24 -3.45
CA LEU A 277 -21.50 13.84 -3.69
C LEU A 277 -22.12 14.58 -4.89
N GLU A 278 -21.90 15.89 -5.00
CA GLU A 278 -22.40 16.68 -6.13
C GLU A 278 -21.84 16.18 -7.47
N VAL A 279 -20.54 15.88 -7.51
CA VAL A 279 -19.89 15.33 -8.70
C VAL A 279 -20.45 13.94 -9.03
N LEU A 280 -20.55 13.04 -8.05
CA LEU A 280 -21.13 11.70 -8.23
C LEU A 280 -22.55 11.77 -8.82
N HIS A 281 -23.42 12.60 -8.27
CA HIS A 281 -24.78 12.78 -8.74
C HIS A 281 -24.83 13.36 -10.18
N SER A 282 -23.99 14.34 -10.48
CA SER A 282 -23.97 14.96 -11.80
C SER A 282 -23.45 14.00 -12.88
N THR A 283 -22.44 13.20 -12.56
CA THR A 283 -21.86 12.22 -13.51
C THR A 283 -22.84 11.09 -13.80
N ARG A 284 -23.53 10.56 -12.79
CA ARG A 284 -24.55 9.51 -12.98
C ARG A 284 -25.75 10.00 -13.78
N ARG A 285 -26.19 11.26 -13.61
CA ARG A 285 -27.28 11.86 -14.42
C ARG A 285 -26.89 11.99 -15.88
N ARG A 286 -25.64 12.30 -16.21
CA ARG A 286 -25.15 12.41 -17.60
C ARG A 286 -25.02 11.05 -18.30
N GLY A 287 -24.67 9.99 -17.57
CA GLY A 287 -24.58 8.63 -18.09
C GLY A 287 -25.94 7.97 -18.40
N HIS A 288 -27.05 8.54 -17.91
CA HIS A 288 -28.42 8.05 -18.13
C HIS A 288 -29.21 8.80 -19.23
N LEU A 289 -28.59 9.73 -19.95
CA LEU A 289 -29.24 10.31 -21.14
C LEU A 289 -29.19 9.31 -22.28
N PRO A 290 -30.35 8.83 -22.81
CA PRO A 290 -30.37 7.96 -23.98
C PRO A 290 -29.73 8.72 -25.13
N GLY A 291 -28.85 8.04 -25.85
CA GLY A 291 -28.18 8.61 -27.02
C GLY A 291 -29.21 9.20 -27.98
N THR A 292 -29.06 10.48 -28.28
CA THR A 292 -29.69 11.13 -29.42
C THR A 292 -29.17 10.44 -30.67
N THR A 293 -29.95 9.50 -31.19
CA THR A 293 -29.84 9.02 -32.57
C THR A 293 -29.98 10.23 -33.49
N GLN A 294 -28.94 10.57 -34.23
CA GLN A 294 -28.99 11.21 -35.53
C GLN A 294 -28.51 10.24 -36.58
#